data_c5bf3a90354da3d5f5568f880a1b4456
#
_entry.id   c5bf3a90354da3d5f5568f880a1b4456
#
_cell.length_a   1.000
_cell.length_b   1.000
_cell.length_c   1.000
_cell.angle_alpha   90.00
_cell.angle_beta   90.00
_cell.angle_gamma   90.00
#
_symmetry.space_group_name_H-M   'P 1'
#
loop_
_entity.id
_entity.type
_entity.pdbx_description
1 polymer ?
#
loop_
_entity_poly.entity_id
_entity_poly.type
_entity_poly.pdbx_seq_one_letter_code
_entity_poly.pdbx_strand_id
1 'polypeptide(L)'
;MLGLLAAAPLAEAATVRLQVTGLSGELQKNVRARLSTISSDEVSADGRFRARVSDAVKEGLKALGYYEPTIEFDLQPPPAGGKRPVLVAKVTAGEPVKLAGETVVLRGEARTDKDYLALVKNGRGKIGSVLNHSDYDGFKSSLSNMALRKGYFDGDYTKSQLGVSVERREAFWDIDYDSGQRYRFGDVSFEGSQIREEYLQNLVPFKKGDYYSSRDLAELNRRLSATGWFNSVVVAPEFNKSRKTKILPLHGVVSPRTENTIETGVGYSTDVGPRVKATWKKPWVNSYGHSLTTSANISAPEQQLDFSYKIPLLKNPIEQYYLLQGGLKKTDLNDTKSDSSTLAASRYWDSSSGWQRAINLRWSLDHFTQGNVTNTTMLIYPGVSVNRTRSRGGLMPTWGDSQRYSLDVSDTTWGSDIDFAVVQAQNVWIRTLADKHRFVARGNLGWIETNDFDKVPPDLRFFAGGDRSIRGYKYKGISPRDDDGKLTGASKLATGSLEYQYNVTGKWWGAVFVDSGEAVNDIKQTDLKTGAGFGVRWQSPVGPVKLDIARPIGDDEHRDVQFYIGLGPEL
;
A
#
# COMPACT_ATOMS: atom_id res chain seq x y z
N MET A 1 75.33 -13.66 -41.84
CA MET A 1 74.53 -14.71 -41.18
C MET A 1 73.44 -14.09 -40.39
N LEU A 2 72.22 -14.02 -40.98
CA LEU A 2 71.01 -13.55 -40.33
C LEU A 2 70.31 -14.75 -39.67
N GLY A 3 70.17 -14.72 -38.37
CA GLY A 3 69.40 -15.71 -37.61
C GLY A 3 67.91 -15.28 -37.57
N LEU A 4 67.04 -16.06 -38.19
CA LEU A 4 65.59 -15.97 -38.04
C LEU A 4 65.21 -16.51 -36.71
N LEU A 5 64.73 -15.67 -35.80
CA LEU A 5 63.96 -16.09 -34.63
C LEU A 5 62.53 -16.36 -35.09
N ALA A 6 62.12 -17.61 -35.13
CA ALA A 6 60.76 -18.04 -35.33
C ALA A 6 59.99 -17.75 -34.02
N ALA A 7 59.11 -16.74 -34.05
CA ALA A 7 58.10 -16.51 -33.01
C ALA A 7 57.08 -17.65 -33.09
N ALA A 8 57.04 -18.50 -32.05
CA ALA A 8 55.93 -19.43 -31.85
C ALA A 8 54.63 -18.65 -31.65
N PRO A 9 53.53 -19.00 -32.28
CA PRO A 9 52.26 -18.34 -32.01
C PRO A 9 51.83 -18.67 -30.58
N LEU A 10 51.60 -17.63 -29.78
CA LEU A 10 50.84 -17.74 -28.56
C LEU A 10 49.48 -18.33 -28.90
N ALA A 11 49.26 -19.58 -28.53
CA ALA A 11 47.94 -20.20 -28.65
C ALA A 11 46.96 -19.39 -27.78
N GLU A 12 46.12 -18.59 -28.44
CA GLU A 12 44.94 -18.00 -27.82
C GLU A 12 44.14 -19.14 -27.17
N ALA A 13 44.01 -19.11 -25.88
CA ALA A 13 43.23 -20.11 -25.13
C ALA A 13 41.80 -20.09 -25.68
N ALA A 14 41.45 -21.15 -26.41
CA ALA A 14 40.11 -21.26 -27.01
C ALA A 14 39.06 -21.16 -25.93
N THR A 15 38.26 -20.10 -25.95
CA THR A 15 37.14 -19.91 -25.03
C THR A 15 36.14 -21.06 -25.20
N VAL A 16 35.90 -21.82 -24.13
CA VAL A 16 34.98 -22.96 -24.10
C VAL A 16 33.64 -22.55 -23.50
N ARG A 17 32.63 -23.36 -23.73
CA ARG A 17 31.34 -23.27 -23.01
C ARG A 17 31.37 -24.28 -21.88
N LEU A 18 31.14 -23.82 -20.62
CA LEU A 18 30.99 -24.71 -19.46
C LEU A 18 29.58 -25.29 -19.43
N GLN A 19 29.46 -26.59 -19.25
CA GLN A 19 28.21 -27.30 -19.00
C GLN A 19 28.38 -28.21 -17.77
N VAL A 20 27.52 -28.07 -16.79
CA VAL A 20 27.48 -28.93 -15.60
C VAL A 20 26.32 -29.91 -15.73
N THR A 21 26.60 -31.20 -15.54
CA THR A 21 25.65 -32.29 -15.65
C THR A 21 25.70 -33.18 -14.40
N GLY A 22 24.67 -34.01 -14.20
CA GLY A 22 24.61 -34.96 -13.08
C GLY A 22 23.91 -34.40 -11.82
N LEU A 23 23.47 -33.15 -11.83
CA LEU A 23 22.76 -32.54 -10.72
C LEU A 23 21.34 -32.11 -11.13
N SER A 24 20.44 -32.10 -10.15
CA SER A 24 19.04 -31.65 -10.35
C SER A 24 18.54 -30.86 -9.12
N GLY A 25 17.39 -30.20 -9.27
CA GLY A 25 16.72 -29.48 -8.16
C GLY A 25 17.58 -28.42 -7.49
N GLU A 26 17.58 -28.40 -6.16
CA GLU A 26 18.30 -27.39 -5.37
C GLU A 26 19.84 -27.53 -5.48
N LEU A 27 20.37 -28.74 -5.65
CA LEU A 27 21.82 -28.96 -5.88
C LEU A 27 22.27 -28.23 -7.13
N GLN A 28 21.52 -28.38 -8.22
CA GLN A 28 21.83 -27.71 -9.49
C GLN A 28 21.73 -26.19 -9.38
N LYS A 29 20.69 -25.68 -8.69
CA LYS A 29 20.51 -24.24 -8.50
C LYS A 29 21.66 -23.64 -7.70
N ASN A 30 22.05 -24.28 -6.60
CA ASN A 30 23.10 -23.77 -5.72
C ASN A 30 24.47 -23.79 -6.41
N VAL A 31 24.79 -24.85 -7.12
CA VAL A 31 26.03 -24.94 -7.91
C VAL A 31 26.04 -23.88 -9.02
N ARG A 32 24.93 -23.67 -9.73
CA ARG A 32 24.83 -22.59 -10.74
C ARG A 32 25.06 -21.21 -10.13
N ALA A 33 24.48 -20.92 -8.97
CA ALA A 33 24.66 -19.65 -8.26
C ALA A 33 26.15 -19.43 -7.91
N ARG A 34 26.87 -20.45 -7.48
CA ARG A 34 28.32 -20.37 -7.23
C ARG A 34 29.12 -20.18 -8.50
N LEU A 35 28.79 -20.90 -9.56
CA LEU A 35 29.48 -20.77 -10.85
C LEU A 35 29.23 -19.43 -11.54
N SER A 36 28.11 -18.78 -11.30
CA SER A 36 27.81 -17.46 -11.84
C SER A 36 28.72 -16.33 -11.33
N THR A 37 29.46 -16.58 -10.24
CA THR A 37 30.48 -15.65 -9.72
C THR A 37 31.78 -15.67 -10.54
N ILE A 38 31.96 -16.67 -11.41
CA ILE A 38 33.14 -16.78 -12.29
C ILE A 38 32.85 -15.93 -13.54
N SER A 39 33.76 -15.00 -13.84
CA SER A 39 33.63 -14.14 -15.01
C SER A 39 33.67 -14.94 -16.33
N SER A 40 32.89 -14.53 -17.32
CA SER A 40 32.86 -15.16 -18.64
C SER A 40 34.20 -15.13 -19.34
N ASP A 41 35.07 -14.16 -19.04
CA ASP A 41 36.40 -13.97 -19.64
C ASP A 41 37.42 -14.99 -19.12
N GLU A 42 37.11 -15.64 -18.00
CA GLU A 42 37.98 -16.63 -17.37
C GLU A 42 37.66 -18.07 -17.80
N VAL A 43 36.63 -18.26 -18.62
CA VAL A 43 36.16 -19.59 -19.04
C VAL A 43 37.12 -20.17 -20.08
N SER A 44 37.92 -21.16 -19.66
CA SER A 44 38.92 -21.84 -20.49
C SER A 44 38.87 -23.37 -20.26
N ALA A 45 39.64 -24.13 -21.03
CA ALA A 45 39.76 -25.57 -20.85
C ALA A 45 40.99 -25.95 -19.98
N ASP A 46 41.71 -24.99 -19.43
CA ASP A 46 42.94 -25.22 -18.70
C ASP A 46 42.72 -25.82 -17.27
N GLY A 47 43.79 -26.26 -16.65
CA GLY A 47 43.75 -26.86 -15.32
C GLY A 47 43.33 -25.88 -14.21
N ARG A 48 43.64 -24.59 -14.35
CA ARG A 48 43.25 -23.56 -13.37
C ARG A 48 41.76 -23.34 -13.39
N PHE A 49 41.15 -23.22 -14.56
CA PHE A 49 39.71 -23.06 -14.69
C PHE A 49 38.97 -24.31 -14.18
N ARG A 50 39.45 -25.55 -14.52
CA ARG A 50 38.87 -26.80 -14.00
C ARG A 50 38.93 -26.84 -12.48
N ALA A 51 40.03 -26.43 -11.85
CA ALA A 51 40.15 -26.36 -10.40
C ALA A 51 39.14 -25.38 -9.79
N ARG A 52 38.97 -24.16 -10.38
CA ARG A 52 37.98 -23.17 -9.92
C ARG A 52 36.57 -23.68 -10.04
N VAL A 53 36.23 -24.35 -11.15
CA VAL A 53 34.92 -24.98 -11.33
C VAL A 53 34.71 -26.05 -10.29
N SER A 54 35.73 -26.89 -10.04
CA SER A 54 35.68 -27.93 -9.03
C SER A 54 35.44 -27.37 -7.62
N ASP A 55 36.14 -26.30 -7.25
CA ASP A 55 35.96 -25.63 -5.95
C ASP A 55 34.57 -25.01 -5.81
N ALA A 56 34.07 -24.33 -6.85
CA ALA A 56 32.74 -23.74 -6.87
C ALA A 56 31.64 -24.82 -6.73
N VAL A 57 31.79 -25.95 -7.42
CA VAL A 57 30.89 -27.11 -7.31
C VAL A 57 30.92 -27.69 -5.90
N LYS A 58 32.12 -27.95 -5.34
CA LYS A 58 32.29 -28.46 -3.98
C LYS A 58 31.66 -27.54 -2.95
N GLU A 59 31.94 -26.24 -3.01
CA GLU A 59 31.33 -25.24 -2.11
C GLU A 59 29.81 -25.20 -2.21
N GLY A 60 29.28 -25.24 -3.45
CA GLY A 60 27.85 -25.28 -3.68
C GLY A 60 27.16 -26.51 -3.11
N LEU A 61 27.80 -27.68 -3.22
CA LEU A 61 27.27 -28.95 -2.72
C LEU A 61 27.44 -29.08 -1.21
N LYS A 62 28.59 -28.64 -0.67
CA LYS A 62 28.89 -28.64 0.77
C LYS A 62 27.85 -27.87 1.58
N ALA A 63 27.38 -26.72 1.06
CA ALA A 63 26.33 -25.94 1.70
C ALA A 63 25.02 -26.73 1.88
N LEU A 64 24.78 -27.72 1.04
CA LEU A 64 23.59 -28.59 1.06
C LEU A 64 23.90 -30.01 1.62
N GLY A 65 25.03 -30.17 2.32
CA GLY A 65 25.38 -31.40 3.05
C GLY A 65 26.16 -32.42 2.24
N TYR A 66 26.58 -32.14 1.02
CA TYR A 66 27.34 -33.07 0.18
C TYR A 66 28.81 -32.66 0.17
N TYR A 67 29.65 -33.39 0.91
CA TYR A 67 31.06 -33.04 1.19
C TYR A 67 32.07 -33.77 0.33
N GLU A 68 31.68 -34.89 -0.28
CA GLU A 68 32.57 -35.76 -1.08
C GLU A 68 32.05 -35.93 -2.52
N PRO A 69 31.81 -34.84 -3.28
CA PRO A 69 31.42 -34.97 -4.67
C PRO A 69 32.60 -35.41 -5.55
N THR A 70 32.30 -36.21 -6.57
CA THR A 70 33.26 -36.50 -7.66
C THR A 70 32.91 -35.65 -8.88
N ILE A 71 33.96 -35.10 -9.52
CA ILE A 71 33.82 -34.23 -10.66
C ILE A 71 34.75 -34.70 -11.76
N GLU A 72 34.17 -35.13 -12.88
CA GLU A 72 34.89 -35.56 -14.07
C GLU A 72 34.75 -34.52 -15.15
N PHE A 73 35.86 -34.15 -15.79
CA PHE A 73 35.85 -33.18 -16.87
C PHE A 73 36.05 -33.85 -18.20
N ASP A 74 35.19 -33.57 -19.16
CA ASP A 74 35.27 -34.02 -20.54
C ASP A 74 35.20 -32.83 -21.48
N LEU A 75 36.14 -32.71 -22.42
CA LEU A 75 36.18 -31.65 -23.44
C LEU A 75 35.60 -32.19 -24.73
N GLN A 76 34.41 -31.78 -25.06
CA GLN A 76 33.68 -32.22 -26.23
C GLN A 76 33.84 -31.23 -27.38
N PRO A 77 33.88 -31.73 -28.64
CA PRO A 77 33.91 -30.86 -29.83
C PRO A 77 32.65 -29.97 -29.86
N PRO A 78 32.71 -28.86 -30.62
CA PRO A 78 31.54 -28.01 -30.77
C PRO A 78 30.32 -28.79 -31.27
N PRO A 79 29.13 -28.58 -30.68
CA PRO A 79 27.91 -29.21 -31.18
C PRO A 79 27.59 -28.70 -32.60
N ALA A 80 26.76 -29.45 -33.34
CA ALA A 80 26.38 -29.09 -34.71
C ALA A 80 25.84 -27.65 -34.78
N GLY A 81 26.54 -26.79 -35.57
CA GLY A 81 26.24 -25.34 -35.65
C GLY A 81 26.89 -24.44 -34.59
N GLY A 82 27.59 -25.01 -33.60
CA GLY A 82 28.34 -24.28 -32.58
C GLY A 82 29.76 -23.93 -32.99
N LYS A 83 30.29 -22.79 -32.48
CA LYS A 83 31.67 -22.34 -32.78
C LYS A 83 32.69 -22.66 -31.69
N ARG A 84 32.23 -23.13 -30.51
CA ARG A 84 33.08 -23.32 -29.31
C ARG A 84 32.96 -24.74 -28.76
N PRO A 85 34.07 -25.38 -28.36
CA PRO A 85 34.04 -26.65 -27.66
C PRO A 85 33.32 -26.52 -26.31
N VAL A 86 32.77 -27.62 -25.81
CA VAL A 86 32.03 -27.68 -24.53
C VAL A 86 32.85 -28.42 -23.50
N LEU A 87 33.22 -27.73 -22.41
CA LEU A 87 33.79 -28.38 -21.25
C LEU A 87 32.63 -28.89 -20.37
N VAL A 88 32.42 -30.19 -20.36
CA VAL A 88 31.40 -30.83 -19.54
C VAL A 88 32.01 -31.20 -18.22
N ALA A 89 31.45 -30.65 -17.12
CA ALA A 89 31.73 -31.08 -15.77
C ALA A 89 30.62 -32.05 -15.32
N LYS A 90 30.90 -33.34 -15.31
CA LYS A 90 29.98 -34.37 -14.82
C LYS A 90 30.16 -34.51 -13.32
N VAL A 91 29.14 -34.17 -12.55
CA VAL A 91 29.15 -34.13 -11.10
C VAL A 91 28.31 -35.25 -10.53
N THR A 92 28.91 -36.03 -9.62
CA THR A 92 28.20 -36.96 -8.77
C THR A 92 28.27 -36.43 -7.34
N ALA A 93 27.14 -36.09 -6.75
CA ALA A 93 27.08 -35.42 -5.44
C ALA A 93 27.62 -36.25 -4.29
N GLY A 94 27.54 -37.57 -4.40
CA GLY A 94 27.90 -38.49 -3.33
C GLY A 94 26.79 -38.64 -2.29
N GLU A 95 27.11 -39.26 -1.15
CA GLU A 95 26.17 -39.47 -0.07
C GLU A 95 26.12 -38.23 0.84
N PRO A 96 24.93 -37.76 1.26
CA PRO A 96 24.82 -36.58 2.09
C PRO A 96 25.14 -36.83 3.55
N VAL A 97 25.69 -35.81 4.20
CA VAL A 97 25.78 -35.70 5.65
C VAL A 97 24.40 -35.40 6.22
N LYS A 98 24.02 -36.07 7.31
CA LYS A 98 22.73 -35.90 7.99
C LYS A 98 22.91 -35.29 9.37
N LEU A 99 21.92 -34.51 9.81
CA LEU A 99 21.91 -33.99 11.17
C LEU A 99 21.67 -35.14 12.15
N ALA A 100 22.67 -35.46 12.98
CA ALA A 100 22.64 -36.55 13.96
C ALA A 100 22.23 -36.04 15.36
N GLY A 101 22.49 -34.78 15.67
CA GLY A 101 22.15 -34.23 16.98
C GLY A 101 22.17 -32.71 16.98
N GLU A 102 21.46 -32.13 17.95
CA GLU A 102 21.47 -30.71 18.19
C GLU A 102 21.45 -30.40 19.69
N THR A 103 22.20 -29.39 20.07
CA THR A 103 22.15 -28.78 21.39
C THR A 103 21.87 -27.30 21.23
N VAL A 104 20.74 -26.82 21.78
CA VAL A 104 20.37 -25.42 21.80
C VAL A 104 20.08 -25.01 23.24
N VAL A 105 20.95 -24.19 23.80
CA VAL A 105 20.85 -23.68 25.17
C VAL A 105 20.50 -22.17 25.11
N LEU A 106 19.46 -21.78 25.83
CA LEU A 106 19.12 -20.39 26.06
C LEU A 106 19.52 -19.97 27.48
N ARG A 107 20.24 -18.86 27.59
CA ARG A 107 20.61 -18.22 28.86
C ARG A 107 19.97 -16.81 28.93
N GLY A 108 20.11 -16.18 30.11
CA GLY A 108 19.52 -14.87 30.35
C GLY A 108 17.99 -14.93 30.47
N GLU A 109 17.33 -13.80 30.26
CA GLU A 109 15.88 -13.70 30.38
C GLU A 109 15.12 -14.40 29.23
N ALA A 110 15.77 -14.63 28.08
CA ALA A 110 15.17 -15.38 26.97
C ALA A 110 14.79 -16.83 27.37
N ARG A 111 15.42 -17.38 28.41
CA ARG A 111 15.12 -18.71 28.94
C ARG A 111 13.65 -18.89 29.34
N THR A 112 12.97 -17.80 29.72
CA THR A 112 11.56 -17.81 30.13
C THR A 112 10.65 -17.05 29.16
N ASP A 113 11.22 -16.48 28.10
CA ASP A 113 10.47 -15.74 27.09
C ASP A 113 9.76 -16.71 26.14
N LYS A 114 8.43 -16.60 26.10
CA LYS A 114 7.56 -17.49 25.29
C LYS A 114 7.90 -17.48 23.81
N ASP A 115 8.31 -16.32 23.25
CA ASP A 115 8.63 -16.22 21.84
C ASP A 115 9.95 -16.90 21.53
N TYR A 116 10.95 -16.79 22.40
CA TYR A 116 12.22 -17.54 22.27
C TYR A 116 11.99 -19.04 22.43
N LEU A 117 11.19 -19.46 23.38
CA LEU A 117 10.85 -20.88 23.56
C LEU A 117 10.12 -21.44 22.33
N ALA A 118 9.19 -20.69 21.77
CA ALA A 118 8.51 -21.07 20.54
C ALA A 118 9.47 -21.12 19.34
N LEU A 119 10.38 -20.13 19.22
CA LEU A 119 11.39 -20.11 18.17
C LEU A 119 12.30 -21.32 18.23
N VAL A 120 12.81 -21.66 19.41
CA VAL A 120 13.66 -22.84 19.60
C VAL A 120 12.89 -24.11 19.29
N LYS A 121 11.64 -24.24 19.77
CA LYS A 121 10.82 -25.42 19.50
C LYS A 121 10.56 -25.66 18.01
N ASN A 122 10.29 -24.59 17.26
CA ASN A 122 9.89 -24.68 15.86
C ASN A 122 11.07 -24.59 14.88
N GLY A 123 12.17 -23.95 15.29
CA GLY A 123 13.33 -23.69 14.44
C GLY A 123 14.44 -24.73 14.55
N ARG A 124 14.29 -25.72 15.41
CA ARG A 124 15.25 -26.82 15.56
C ARG A 124 15.49 -27.57 14.27
N GLY A 125 16.71 -27.98 14.04
CA GLY A 125 17.06 -28.88 12.96
C GLY A 125 16.35 -30.25 13.11
N LYS A 126 15.84 -30.75 12.00
CA LYS A 126 15.20 -32.08 12.01
C LYS A 126 16.24 -33.17 11.99
N ILE A 127 16.39 -33.89 13.09
CA ILE A 127 17.34 -35.03 13.19
C ILE A 127 17.04 -36.07 12.11
N GLY A 128 18.08 -36.55 11.42
CA GLY A 128 17.99 -37.46 10.29
C GLY A 128 17.79 -36.79 8.92
N SER A 129 17.50 -35.51 8.88
CA SER A 129 17.44 -34.76 7.60
C SER A 129 18.85 -34.49 7.05
N VAL A 130 18.96 -34.30 5.75
CA VAL A 130 20.20 -33.88 5.10
C VAL A 130 20.61 -32.51 5.65
N LEU A 131 21.88 -32.34 5.96
CA LEU A 131 22.43 -31.10 6.45
C LEU A 131 22.26 -29.99 5.41
N ASN A 132 21.69 -28.87 5.85
CA ASN A 132 21.66 -27.63 5.10
C ASN A 132 22.25 -26.51 5.97
N HIS A 133 23.35 -25.91 5.54
CA HIS A 133 23.99 -24.84 6.28
C HIS A 133 23.08 -23.61 6.47
N SER A 134 22.21 -23.35 5.50
CA SER A 134 21.28 -22.22 5.61
C SER A 134 20.24 -22.39 6.71
N ASP A 135 19.89 -23.62 7.10
CA ASP A 135 18.98 -23.87 8.21
C ASP A 135 19.65 -23.48 9.55
N TYR A 136 20.93 -23.83 9.71
CA TYR A 136 21.71 -23.43 10.88
C TYR A 136 21.90 -21.91 10.96
N ASP A 137 22.33 -21.30 9.87
CA ASP A 137 22.56 -19.85 9.81
C ASP A 137 21.24 -19.07 9.94
N GLY A 138 20.17 -19.56 9.35
CA GLY A 138 18.83 -19.02 9.45
C GLY A 138 18.29 -19.08 10.88
N PHE A 139 18.51 -20.20 11.59
CA PHE A 139 18.12 -20.32 12.99
C PHE A 139 18.87 -19.33 13.88
N LYS A 140 20.19 -19.20 13.72
CA LYS A 140 20.99 -18.19 14.43
C LYS A 140 20.51 -16.76 14.13
N SER A 141 20.33 -16.47 12.87
CA SER A 141 19.81 -15.16 12.46
C SER A 141 18.45 -14.86 13.08
N SER A 142 17.60 -15.87 13.21
CA SER A 142 16.28 -15.72 13.84
C SER A 142 16.39 -15.39 15.33
N LEU A 143 17.33 -16.02 16.06
CA LEU A 143 17.62 -15.69 17.47
C LEU A 143 18.10 -14.23 17.61
N SER A 144 19.06 -13.82 16.79
CA SER A 144 19.61 -12.45 16.81
C SER A 144 18.58 -11.41 16.39
N ASN A 145 17.79 -11.68 15.37
CA ASN A 145 16.72 -10.78 14.92
C ASN A 145 15.62 -10.63 15.97
N MET A 146 15.29 -11.72 16.67
CA MET A 146 14.35 -11.64 17.78
C MET A 146 14.90 -10.82 18.94
N ALA A 147 16.19 -10.91 19.23
CA ALA A 147 16.86 -10.08 20.22
C ALA A 147 16.72 -8.58 19.90
N LEU A 148 16.99 -8.20 18.67
CA LEU A 148 16.86 -6.80 18.24
C LEU A 148 15.39 -6.32 18.31
N ARG A 149 14.45 -7.16 17.93
CA ARG A 149 13.02 -6.81 17.97
C ARG A 149 12.49 -6.65 19.40
N LYS A 150 12.96 -7.45 20.34
CA LYS A 150 12.46 -7.50 21.71
C LYS A 150 13.28 -6.70 22.70
N GLY A 151 14.46 -6.21 22.31
CA GLY A 151 15.32 -5.40 23.17
C GLY A 151 16.30 -6.17 24.03
N TYR A 152 16.75 -7.33 23.58
CA TYR A 152 17.86 -8.05 24.18
C TYR A 152 19.18 -7.64 23.51
N PHE A 153 19.58 -6.38 23.71
CA PHE A 153 20.69 -5.77 22.98
C PHE A 153 22.07 -6.24 23.39
N ASP A 154 22.20 -6.89 24.56
CA ASP A 154 23.43 -7.51 25.02
C ASP A 154 23.51 -9.00 24.65
N GLY A 155 22.53 -9.50 23.90
CA GLY A 155 22.48 -10.91 23.51
C GLY A 155 23.63 -11.30 22.60
N ASP A 156 24.33 -12.38 22.95
CA ASP A 156 25.43 -12.92 22.17
C ASP A 156 25.54 -14.46 22.31
N TYR A 157 26.27 -15.04 21.38
CA TYR A 157 26.55 -16.48 21.40
C TYR A 157 27.79 -16.79 22.25
N THR A 158 27.60 -17.54 23.31
CA THR A 158 28.73 -18.13 24.05
C THR A 158 29.30 -19.33 23.31
N LYS A 159 28.48 -20.02 22.53
CA LYS A 159 28.87 -21.09 21.63
C LYS A 159 27.99 -21.09 20.38
N SER A 160 28.62 -21.28 19.22
CA SER A 160 27.94 -21.32 17.94
C SER A 160 28.76 -22.16 16.97
N GLN A 161 28.54 -23.47 16.98
CA GLN A 161 29.29 -24.43 16.21
C GLN A 161 28.36 -25.34 15.40
N LEU A 162 28.73 -25.55 14.15
CA LEU A 162 28.22 -26.60 13.29
C LEU A 162 29.37 -27.63 13.11
N GLY A 163 29.31 -28.73 13.85
CA GLY A 163 30.29 -29.83 13.74
C GLY A 163 29.88 -30.79 12.62
N VAL A 164 30.82 -31.15 11.76
CA VAL A 164 30.60 -32.13 10.69
C VAL A 164 31.67 -33.20 10.71
N SER A 165 31.23 -34.44 10.79
CA SER A 165 32.08 -35.62 10.59
C SER A 165 31.76 -36.20 9.21
N VAL A 166 32.67 -35.96 8.25
CA VAL A 166 32.49 -36.43 6.87
C VAL A 166 32.53 -37.97 6.83
N GLU A 167 33.46 -38.60 7.55
CA GLU A 167 33.60 -40.05 7.59
C GLU A 167 32.36 -40.75 8.13
N ARG A 168 31.73 -40.20 9.18
CA ARG A 168 30.49 -40.74 9.76
C ARG A 168 29.23 -40.25 9.08
N ARG A 169 29.36 -39.26 8.20
CA ARG A 169 28.23 -38.56 7.55
C ARG A 169 27.24 -37.98 8.54
N GLU A 170 27.76 -37.43 9.64
CA GLU A 170 26.99 -36.87 10.75
C GLU A 170 27.32 -35.41 10.95
N ALA A 171 26.31 -34.63 11.27
CA ALA A 171 26.44 -33.21 11.66
C ALA A 171 25.77 -32.96 13.00
N PHE A 172 26.28 -31.98 13.73
CA PHE A 172 25.77 -31.59 15.04
C PHE A 172 25.70 -30.09 15.14
N TRP A 173 24.57 -29.56 15.62
CA TRP A 173 24.43 -28.17 16.03
C TRP A 173 24.78 -28.04 17.50
N ASP A 174 25.57 -27.04 17.84
CA ASP A 174 25.93 -26.73 19.22
C ASP A 174 25.85 -25.20 19.39
N ILE A 175 24.71 -24.73 19.92
CA ILE A 175 24.37 -23.32 20.08
C ILE A 175 24.09 -23.06 21.55
N ASP A 176 24.82 -22.12 22.13
CA ASP A 176 24.57 -21.56 23.45
C ASP A 176 24.45 -20.06 23.31
N TYR A 177 23.25 -19.56 23.50
CA TYR A 177 22.88 -18.16 23.32
C TYR A 177 22.48 -17.52 24.64
N ASP A 178 23.20 -16.49 25.06
CA ASP A 178 22.86 -15.68 26.22
C ASP A 178 22.22 -14.37 25.77
N SER A 179 20.95 -14.19 26.09
CA SER A 179 20.21 -12.98 25.74
C SER A 179 20.56 -11.78 26.61
N GLY A 180 21.17 -12.01 27.78
CA GLY A 180 21.25 -10.99 28.82
C GLY A 180 19.86 -10.59 29.33
N GLN A 181 19.76 -9.38 29.84
CA GLN A 181 18.50 -8.78 30.31
C GLN A 181 17.78 -8.05 29.18
N ARG A 182 16.46 -8.08 29.21
CA ARG A 182 15.63 -7.34 28.28
C ARG A 182 15.57 -5.86 28.68
N TYR A 183 15.85 -4.98 27.73
CA TYR A 183 15.79 -3.54 27.95
C TYR A 183 14.34 -3.05 28.03
N ARG A 184 14.15 -1.96 28.75
CA ARG A 184 12.87 -1.27 28.90
C ARG A 184 12.98 0.13 28.35
N PHE A 185 11.86 0.68 27.89
CA PHE A 185 11.80 2.06 27.45
C PHE A 185 12.05 3.03 28.62
N GLY A 186 12.90 4.00 28.37
CA GLY A 186 13.12 5.17 29.23
C GLY A 186 12.28 6.36 28.81
N ASP A 187 12.76 7.55 29.14
CA ASP A 187 12.15 8.80 28.73
C ASP A 187 12.37 9.05 27.24
N VAL A 188 11.40 9.69 26.59
CA VAL A 188 11.50 10.13 25.20
C VAL A 188 11.65 11.65 25.21
N SER A 189 12.73 12.14 24.61
CA SER A 189 12.99 13.57 24.42
C SER A 189 12.93 13.95 22.96
N PHE A 190 12.54 15.18 22.67
CA PHE A 190 12.46 15.69 21.30
C PHE A 190 13.29 16.96 21.14
N GLU A 191 13.92 17.10 19.99
CA GLU A 191 14.72 18.26 19.61
C GLU A 191 14.29 18.74 18.21
N GLY A 192 14.27 20.06 18.03
CA GLY A 192 13.99 20.71 16.74
C GLY A 192 12.50 20.90 16.42
N SER A 193 11.60 20.61 17.36
CA SER A 193 10.16 20.74 17.14
C SER A 193 9.66 22.18 17.28
N GLN A 194 8.86 22.62 16.33
CA GLN A 194 8.03 23.82 16.41
C GLN A 194 6.71 23.58 17.15
N ILE A 195 6.36 22.34 17.41
CA ILE A 195 5.14 21.93 18.10
C ILE A 195 5.48 21.73 19.59
N ARG A 196 4.55 22.05 20.46
CA ARG A 196 4.69 21.86 21.90
C ARG A 196 4.97 20.41 22.26
N GLU A 197 5.89 20.20 23.16
CA GLU A 197 6.34 18.86 23.54
C GLU A 197 5.21 17.98 24.07
N GLU A 198 4.25 18.53 24.79
CA GLU A 198 3.10 17.79 25.31
C GLU A 198 2.27 17.08 24.23
N TYR A 199 2.19 17.67 23.02
CA TYR A 199 1.55 17.02 21.86
C TYR A 199 2.37 15.83 21.35
N LEU A 200 3.70 15.96 21.34
CA LEU A 200 4.61 14.90 20.90
C LEU A 200 4.64 13.75 21.91
N GLN A 201 4.64 14.06 23.21
CA GLN A 201 4.62 13.05 24.27
C GLN A 201 3.35 12.20 24.21
N ASN A 202 2.22 12.79 23.86
CA ASN A 202 0.94 12.06 23.71
C ASN A 202 0.90 11.15 22.46
N LEU A 203 1.86 11.26 21.55
CA LEU A 203 2.03 10.36 20.41
C LEU A 203 2.83 9.10 20.75
N VAL A 204 3.53 9.09 21.89
CA VAL A 204 4.34 7.95 22.32
C VAL A 204 3.42 6.77 22.66
N PRO A 205 3.57 5.59 21.98
CA PRO A 205 2.64 4.49 22.12
C PRO A 205 2.94 3.57 23.31
N PHE A 206 3.97 3.88 24.10
CA PHE A 206 4.42 3.11 25.27
C PHE A 206 4.67 4.01 26.47
N LYS A 207 4.85 3.41 27.61
CA LYS A 207 5.19 4.09 28.87
C LYS A 207 6.62 3.79 29.27
N LYS A 208 7.23 4.72 30.01
CA LYS A 208 8.50 4.44 30.68
C LYS A 208 8.41 3.20 31.56
N GLY A 209 9.36 2.29 31.39
CA GLY A 209 9.37 1.00 32.09
C GLY A 209 8.72 -0.16 31.34
N ASP A 210 7.99 0.08 30.26
CA ASP A 210 7.51 -1.00 29.38
C ASP A 210 8.69 -1.69 28.70
N TYR A 211 8.54 -2.97 28.39
CA TYR A 211 9.57 -3.68 27.64
C TYR A 211 9.74 -3.08 26.24
N TYR A 212 11.01 -2.90 25.85
CA TYR A 212 11.32 -2.43 24.50
C TYR A 212 10.72 -3.37 23.45
N SER A 213 10.21 -2.74 22.41
CA SER A 213 9.73 -3.38 21.18
C SER A 213 10.09 -2.51 19.99
N SER A 214 10.76 -3.08 19.00
CA SER A 214 11.05 -2.36 17.76
C SER A 214 9.78 -1.94 17.01
N ARG A 215 8.69 -2.70 17.18
CA ARG A 215 7.37 -2.35 16.63
C ARG A 215 6.83 -1.06 17.25
N ASP A 216 6.97 -0.91 18.56
CA ASP A 216 6.47 0.28 19.26
C ASP A 216 7.32 1.52 18.93
N LEU A 217 8.64 1.34 18.74
CA LEU A 217 9.52 2.41 18.23
C LEU A 217 9.14 2.81 16.81
N ALA A 218 8.89 1.84 15.93
CA ALA A 218 8.43 2.10 14.57
C ALA A 218 7.07 2.78 14.56
N GLU A 219 6.16 2.41 15.47
CA GLU A 219 4.86 3.06 15.63
C GLU A 219 4.99 4.51 16.08
N LEU A 220 5.92 4.83 16.98
CA LEU A 220 6.22 6.22 17.35
C LEU A 220 6.68 7.03 16.13
N ASN A 221 7.63 6.51 15.35
CA ASN A 221 8.09 7.17 14.12
C ASN A 221 6.93 7.35 13.13
N ARG A 222 6.09 6.34 12.97
CA ARG A 222 4.91 6.40 12.10
C ARG A 222 3.93 7.49 12.55
N ARG A 223 3.63 7.56 13.85
CA ARG A 223 2.72 8.57 14.41
C ARG A 223 3.24 9.97 14.22
N LEU A 224 4.51 10.21 14.54
CA LEU A 224 5.15 11.51 14.35
C LEU A 224 5.12 11.95 12.87
N SER A 225 5.41 11.04 11.96
CA SER A 225 5.35 11.30 10.51
C SER A 225 3.91 11.54 10.02
N ALA A 226 2.94 10.84 10.59
CA ALA A 226 1.53 10.96 10.22
C ALA A 226 0.90 12.31 10.62
N THR A 227 1.51 13.05 11.55
CA THR A 227 1.01 14.39 11.92
C THR A 227 1.08 15.39 10.78
N GLY A 228 1.99 15.19 9.85
CA GLY A 228 2.27 16.15 8.78
C GLY A 228 3.02 17.42 9.23
N TRP A 229 3.41 17.51 10.50
CA TRP A 229 4.11 18.68 11.06
C TRP A 229 5.59 18.75 10.69
N PHE A 230 6.19 17.60 10.39
CA PHE A 230 7.63 17.45 10.23
C PHE A 230 8.01 17.04 8.82
N ASN A 231 9.14 17.56 8.36
CA ASN A 231 9.80 17.14 7.12
C ASN A 231 10.61 15.87 7.32
N SER A 232 11.28 15.78 8.48
CA SER A 232 12.03 14.58 8.87
C SER A 232 11.79 14.24 10.33
N VAL A 233 11.78 12.93 10.61
CA VAL A 233 11.62 12.36 11.95
C VAL A 233 12.63 11.24 12.10
N VAL A 234 13.51 11.33 13.10
CA VAL A 234 14.46 10.29 13.47
C VAL A 234 14.41 10.11 14.98
N VAL A 235 13.87 9.00 15.44
CA VAL A 235 13.89 8.64 16.87
C VAL A 235 14.87 7.49 17.06
N ALA A 236 15.90 7.72 17.83
CA ALA A 236 16.98 6.78 18.05
C ALA A 236 17.16 6.47 19.55
N PRO A 237 17.48 5.22 19.88
CA PRO A 237 17.84 4.81 21.25
C PRO A 237 19.22 5.37 21.66
N GLU A 238 19.35 5.82 22.91
CA GLU A 238 20.60 6.28 23.50
C GLU A 238 21.27 5.14 24.29
N PHE A 239 21.94 4.22 23.59
CA PHE A 239 22.55 3.04 24.21
C PHE A 239 23.63 3.35 25.25
N ASN A 240 24.40 4.42 25.05
CA ASN A 240 25.50 4.78 25.96
C ASN A 240 25.02 5.09 27.38
N LYS A 241 23.78 5.54 27.53
CA LYS A 241 23.16 5.86 28.82
C LYS A 241 22.45 4.69 29.48
N SER A 242 22.28 3.57 28.78
CA SER A 242 21.38 2.47 29.17
C SER A 242 22.07 1.18 29.59
N ARG A 243 23.35 1.00 29.28
CA ARG A 243 24.06 -0.30 29.49
C ARG A 243 24.02 -0.82 30.92
N LYS A 244 24.08 0.08 31.91
CA LYS A 244 24.06 -0.30 33.32
C LYS A 244 22.65 -0.52 33.85
N THR A 245 21.71 0.31 33.46
CA THR A 245 20.33 0.33 34.00
C THR A 245 19.38 -0.56 33.23
N LYS A 246 19.70 -0.92 31.97
CA LYS A 246 18.83 -1.59 31.01
C LYS A 246 17.53 -0.80 30.71
N ILE A 247 17.53 0.50 31.04
CA ILE A 247 16.49 1.46 30.69
C ILE A 247 17.01 2.29 29.53
N LEU A 248 16.32 2.26 28.42
CA LEU A 248 16.75 2.83 27.14
C LEU A 248 16.04 4.15 26.86
N PRO A 249 16.67 5.30 27.09
CA PRO A 249 16.14 6.58 26.67
C PRO A 249 16.08 6.66 25.14
N LEU A 250 15.06 7.34 24.62
CA LEU A 250 14.94 7.64 23.21
C LEU A 250 15.11 9.13 22.96
N HIS A 251 15.83 9.47 21.92
CA HIS A 251 16.02 10.85 21.47
C HIS A 251 15.45 11.01 20.06
N GLY A 252 14.45 11.87 19.94
CA GLY A 252 13.82 12.22 18.68
C GLY A 252 14.35 13.53 18.14
N VAL A 253 14.92 13.52 16.95
CA VAL A 253 15.28 14.72 16.19
C VAL A 253 14.27 14.89 15.07
N VAL A 254 13.59 16.03 15.09
CA VAL A 254 12.58 16.38 14.09
C VAL A 254 12.94 17.71 13.44
N SER A 255 12.52 17.90 12.20
CA SER A 255 12.62 19.18 11.52
C SER A 255 11.25 19.65 11.05
N PRO A 256 10.91 20.95 11.22
CA PRO A 256 9.64 21.49 10.78
C PRO A 256 9.41 21.27 9.30
N ARG A 257 8.19 20.95 8.93
CA ARG A 257 7.79 20.97 7.53
C ARG A 257 7.74 22.40 7.02
N THR A 258 7.97 22.59 5.72
CA THR A 258 7.86 23.89 5.06
C THR A 258 6.51 24.51 5.36
N GLU A 259 6.50 25.76 5.83
CA GLU A 259 5.27 26.45 6.26
C GLU A 259 4.20 26.56 5.18
N ASN A 260 4.61 26.71 3.93
CA ASN A 260 3.71 26.87 2.79
C ASN A 260 4.07 25.87 1.70
N THR A 261 3.07 25.12 1.27
CA THR A 261 3.21 24.20 0.14
C THR A 261 2.09 24.51 -0.87
N ILE A 262 2.44 24.68 -2.13
CA ILE A 262 1.50 24.86 -3.22
C ILE A 262 1.58 23.64 -4.12
N GLU A 263 0.45 22.97 -4.30
CA GLU A 263 0.29 21.84 -5.21
C GLU A 263 -0.62 22.28 -6.35
N THR A 264 -0.22 22.03 -7.57
CA THR A 264 -1.04 22.29 -8.76
C THR A 264 -1.23 21.00 -9.54
N GLY A 265 -2.40 20.85 -10.11
CA GLY A 265 -2.75 19.69 -10.92
C GLY A 265 -3.62 20.08 -12.10
N VAL A 266 -3.45 19.39 -13.19
CA VAL A 266 -4.34 19.43 -14.35
C VAL A 266 -4.90 18.05 -14.58
N GLY A 267 -6.14 17.97 -15.00
CA GLY A 267 -6.79 16.70 -15.27
C GLY A 267 -7.81 16.84 -16.38
N TYR A 268 -8.24 15.72 -16.90
CA TYR A 268 -9.31 15.62 -17.86
C TYR A 268 -10.18 14.40 -17.52
N SER A 269 -11.47 14.59 -17.62
CA SER A 269 -12.43 13.49 -17.65
C SER A 269 -13.55 13.84 -18.63
N THR A 270 -14.17 12.84 -19.23
CA THR A 270 -15.30 13.07 -20.13
C THR A 270 -16.53 13.60 -19.39
N ASP A 271 -16.62 13.38 -18.10
CA ASP A 271 -17.75 13.85 -17.28
C ASP A 271 -17.76 15.37 -17.09
N VAL A 272 -16.59 15.95 -16.81
CA VAL A 272 -16.49 17.40 -16.49
C VAL A 272 -15.53 18.18 -17.41
N GLY A 273 -14.87 17.49 -18.33
CA GLY A 273 -13.90 18.08 -19.25
C GLY A 273 -12.55 18.40 -18.59
N PRO A 274 -11.79 19.36 -19.15
CA PRO A 274 -10.55 19.83 -18.57
C PRO A 274 -10.79 20.45 -17.19
N ARG A 275 -9.90 20.17 -16.24
CA ARG A 275 -9.93 20.74 -14.91
C ARG A 275 -8.54 21.15 -14.44
N VAL A 276 -8.50 22.21 -13.67
CA VAL A 276 -7.31 22.71 -12.99
C VAL A 276 -7.58 22.71 -11.50
N LYS A 277 -6.62 22.23 -10.73
CA LYS A 277 -6.66 22.27 -9.27
C LYS A 277 -5.42 22.97 -8.76
N ALA A 278 -5.60 23.89 -7.81
CA ALA A 278 -4.54 24.50 -7.04
C ALA A 278 -4.86 24.33 -5.56
N THR A 279 -3.89 23.85 -4.77
CA THR A 279 -4.06 23.67 -3.34
C THR A 279 -2.91 24.34 -2.61
N TRP A 280 -3.23 25.23 -1.69
CA TRP A 280 -2.30 25.82 -0.76
C TRP A 280 -2.45 25.16 0.60
N LYS A 281 -1.36 24.66 1.16
CA LYS A 281 -1.32 23.98 2.45
C LYS A 281 -0.36 24.67 3.39
N LYS A 282 -0.81 24.91 4.61
CA LYS A 282 0.03 25.21 5.77
C LYS A 282 -0.03 24.01 6.71
N PRO A 283 0.98 23.12 6.70
CA PRO A 283 0.97 21.89 7.50
C PRO A 283 0.91 22.15 9.00
N TRP A 284 1.40 23.30 9.42
CA TRP A 284 1.29 23.82 10.77
C TRP A 284 1.18 25.34 10.73
N VAL A 285 0.30 25.89 11.54
CA VAL A 285 0.04 27.33 11.63
C VAL A 285 0.62 27.91 12.92
N ASN A 286 0.64 27.10 13.99
CA ASN A 286 1.07 27.49 15.30
C ASN A 286 1.68 26.29 16.06
N SER A 287 2.16 26.54 17.28
CA SER A 287 2.76 25.50 18.13
C SER A 287 1.78 24.45 18.67
N TYR A 288 0.48 24.63 18.48
CA TYR A 288 -0.55 23.65 18.78
C TYR A 288 -0.83 22.67 17.63
N GLY A 289 -0.08 22.80 16.54
CA GLY A 289 -0.20 21.90 15.39
C GLY A 289 -1.43 22.11 14.53
N HIS A 290 -2.09 23.27 14.60
CA HIS A 290 -3.19 23.61 13.70
C HIS A 290 -2.70 23.65 12.26
N SER A 291 -3.53 23.25 11.32
CA SER A 291 -3.21 23.27 9.89
C SER A 291 -4.31 23.93 9.08
N LEU A 292 -3.93 24.50 7.94
CA LEU A 292 -4.83 25.15 7.00
C LEU A 292 -4.62 24.55 5.61
N THR A 293 -5.71 24.25 4.93
CA THR A 293 -5.71 23.85 3.51
C THR A 293 -6.74 24.68 2.77
N THR A 294 -6.34 25.28 1.66
CA THR A 294 -7.24 25.99 0.75
C THR A 294 -7.07 25.41 -0.64
N SER A 295 -8.15 25.06 -1.31
CA SER A 295 -8.11 24.50 -2.66
C SER A 295 -9.10 25.17 -3.60
N ALA A 296 -8.66 25.39 -4.81
CA ALA A 296 -9.49 25.83 -5.92
C ALA A 296 -9.54 24.73 -6.97
N ASN A 297 -10.74 24.32 -7.35
CA ASN A 297 -11.00 23.37 -8.43
C ASN A 297 -11.82 24.07 -9.50
N ILE A 298 -11.33 24.11 -10.72
CA ILE A 298 -11.95 24.84 -11.82
C ILE A 298 -12.11 23.92 -13.02
N SER A 299 -13.34 23.73 -13.45
CA SER A 299 -13.73 23.12 -14.71
C SER A 299 -14.83 23.95 -15.36
N ALA A 300 -15.20 23.67 -16.61
CA ALA A 300 -16.27 24.42 -17.27
C ALA A 300 -17.63 24.33 -16.55
N PRO A 301 -18.09 23.10 -16.14
CA PRO A 301 -19.38 22.99 -15.44
C PRO A 301 -19.33 23.30 -13.94
N GLU A 302 -18.16 23.26 -13.31
CA GLU A 302 -18.06 23.45 -11.87
C GLU A 302 -16.82 24.28 -11.49
N GLN A 303 -17.00 25.29 -10.66
CA GLN A 303 -15.94 26.04 -10.02
C GLN A 303 -16.15 25.99 -8.52
N GLN A 304 -15.10 25.62 -7.79
CA GLN A 304 -15.17 25.42 -6.35
C GLN A 304 -13.94 25.98 -5.65
N LEU A 305 -14.17 26.69 -4.57
CA LEU A 305 -13.14 27.17 -3.65
C LEU A 305 -13.46 26.63 -2.26
N ASP A 306 -12.53 25.89 -1.68
CA ASP A 306 -12.68 25.29 -0.34
C ASP A 306 -11.56 25.75 0.58
N PHE A 307 -11.89 25.87 1.86
CA PHE A 307 -10.89 25.97 2.91
C PHE A 307 -11.21 25.01 4.05
N SER A 308 -10.16 24.58 4.74
CA SER A 308 -10.25 23.63 5.84
C SER A 308 -9.21 23.99 6.89
N TYR A 309 -9.65 24.19 8.13
CA TYR A 309 -8.81 24.48 9.28
C TYR A 309 -8.93 23.37 10.30
N LYS A 310 -7.81 22.64 10.56
CA LYS A 310 -7.77 21.49 11.45
C LYS A 310 -7.17 21.88 12.79
N ILE A 311 -7.82 21.48 13.86
CA ILE A 311 -7.42 21.73 15.24
C ILE A 311 -7.22 20.37 15.93
N PRO A 312 -5.98 19.84 15.99
CA PRO A 312 -5.70 18.58 16.69
C PRO A 312 -5.94 18.72 18.19
N LEU A 313 -6.41 17.66 18.83
CA LEU A 313 -6.61 17.64 20.26
C LEU A 313 -5.38 17.09 20.98
N LEU A 314 -5.03 17.70 22.10
CA LEU A 314 -3.85 17.36 22.87
C LEU A 314 -3.76 15.88 23.23
N LYS A 315 -4.88 15.27 23.64
CA LYS A 315 -4.91 13.88 24.12
C LYS A 315 -4.51 12.86 23.05
N ASN A 316 -4.94 13.11 21.82
CA ASN A 316 -4.60 12.25 20.67
C ASN A 316 -4.65 13.09 19.37
N PRO A 317 -3.57 13.78 19.03
CA PRO A 317 -3.57 14.76 17.93
C PRO A 317 -3.82 14.16 16.55
N ILE A 318 -3.56 12.88 16.34
CA ILE A 318 -3.76 12.19 15.06
C ILE A 318 -5.22 11.76 14.89
N GLU A 319 -5.77 11.13 15.91
CA GLU A 319 -7.07 10.46 15.81
C GLU A 319 -8.24 11.36 16.21
N GLN A 320 -7.96 12.44 16.96
CA GLN A 320 -9.00 13.33 17.47
C GLN A 320 -8.71 14.78 17.13
N TYR A 321 -9.64 15.41 16.43
CA TYR A 321 -9.50 16.81 16.02
C TYR A 321 -10.86 17.45 15.73
N TYR A 322 -10.88 18.78 15.77
CA TYR A 322 -11.94 19.57 15.17
C TYR A 322 -11.53 19.99 13.74
N LEU A 323 -12.51 20.09 12.87
CA LEU A 323 -12.32 20.55 11.50
C LEU A 323 -13.35 21.64 11.21
N LEU A 324 -12.87 22.84 10.88
CA LEU A 324 -13.69 23.93 10.39
C LEU A 324 -13.52 24.01 8.88
N GLN A 325 -14.61 23.97 8.14
CA GLN A 325 -14.59 23.98 6.69
C GLN A 325 -15.50 25.05 6.15
N GLY A 326 -15.16 25.58 4.99
CA GLY A 326 -16.01 26.47 4.23
C GLY A 326 -15.80 26.24 2.74
N GLY A 327 -16.83 26.53 1.96
CA GLY A 327 -16.79 26.34 0.53
C GLY A 327 -17.69 27.32 -0.21
N LEU A 328 -17.22 27.70 -1.39
CA LEU A 328 -18.02 28.40 -2.40
C LEU A 328 -18.02 27.53 -3.66
N LYS A 329 -19.18 27.25 -4.20
CA LYS A 329 -19.31 26.40 -5.39
C LYS A 329 -20.31 27.00 -6.36
N LYS A 330 -19.93 27.03 -7.63
CA LYS A 330 -20.79 27.35 -8.75
C LYS A 330 -20.89 26.12 -9.65
N THR A 331 -22.13 25.78 -10.02
CA THR A 331 -22.44 24.66 -10.91
C THR A 331 -23.29 25.13 -12.08
N ASP A 332 -22.92 24.73 -13.29
CA ASP A 332 -23.74 24.87 -14.50
C ASP A 332 -23.58 23.59 -15.32
N LEU A 333 -24.41 22.61 -15.03
CA LEU A 333 -24.33 21.27 -15.61
C LEU A 333 -25.73 20.72 -15.90
N ASN A 334 -25.97 20.28 -17.13
CA ASN A 334 -27.28 19.80 -17.58
C ASN A 334 -28.36 20.86 -17.28
N ASP A 335 -29.38 20.46 -16.49
CA ASP A 335 -30.49 21.33 -16.11
C ASP A 335 -30.30 21.95 -14.70
N THR A 336 -29.07 21.97 -14.21
CA THR A 336 -28.72 22.50 -12.87
C THR A 336 -27.86 23.73 -12.99
N LYS A 337 -28.32 24.83 -12.37
CA LYS A 337 -27.53 26.04 -12.11
C LYS A 337 -27.59 26.34 -10.63
N SER A 338 -26.43 26.47 -9.98
CA SER A 338 -26.36 26.64 -8.53
C SER A 338 -25.18 27.50 -8.14
N ASP A 339 -25.41 28.44 -7.23
CA ASP A 339 -24.41 29.18 -6.48
C ASP A 339 -24.58 28.81 -5.00
N SER A 340 -23.61 28.14 -4.42
CA SER A 340 -23.70 27.62 -3.04
C SER A 340 -22.56 28.13 -2.17
N SER A 341 -22.90 28.41 -0.91
CA SER A 341 -21.95 28.75 0.15
C SER A 341 -22.18 27.82 1.32
N THR A 342 -21.11 27.23 1.83
CA THR A 342 -21.18 26.26 2.93
C THR A 342 -20.20 26.59 4.03
N LEU A 343 -20.61 26.34 5.28
CA LEU A 343 -19.74 26.34 6.46
C LEU A 343 -20.02 25.06 7.25
N ALA A 344 -18.98 24.46 7.78
CA ALA A 344 -19.12 23.25 8.60
C ALA A 344 -18.15 23.24 9.78
N ALA A 345 -18.60 22.75 10.89
CA ALA A 345 -17.78 22.42 12.04
C ALA A 345 -17.96 20.93 12.35
N SER A 346 -16.87 20.20 12.45
CA SER A 346 -16.89 18.75 12.64
C SER A 346 -15.96 18.35 13.78
N ARG A 347 -16.36 17.34 14.52
CA ARG A 347 -15.53 16.64 15.50
C ARG A 347 -15.25 15.24 15.00
N TYR A 348 -13.98 14.89 14.85
CA TYR A 348 -13.52 13.60 14.33
C TYR A 348 -12.93 12.73 15.43
N TRP A 349 -13.19 11.42 15.35
CA TRP A 349 -12.57 10.34 16.12
C TRP A 349 -12.16 9.23 15.17
N ASP A 350 -10.89 8.91 15.16
CA ASP A 350 -10.39 7.73 14.48
C ASP A 350 -10.25 6.58 15.48
N SER A 351 -10.35 5.35 15.02
CA SER A 351 -10.10 4.17 15.81
C SER A 351 -8.95 3.34 15.24
N SER A 352 -8.33 2.52 16.07
CA SER A 352 -7.29 1.58 15.66
C SER A 352 -7.74 0.59 14.56
N SER A 353 -9.05 0.39 14.40
CA SER A 353 -9.64 -0.41 13.33
C SER A 353 -9.72 0.32 11.98
N GLY A 354 -9.29 1.60 11.91
CA GLY A 354 -9.33 2.45 10.72
C GLY A 354 -10.70 3.09 10.45
N TRP A 355 -11.68 2.95 11.35
CA TRP A 355 -12.95 3.66 11.25
C TRP A 355 -12.82 5.07 11.78
N GLN A 356 -13.07 6.05 10.91
CA GLN A 356 -13.18 7.46 11.25
C GLN A 356 -14.66 7.80 11.47
N ARG A 357 -14.98 8.34 12.62
CA ARG A 357 -16.33 8.78 13.00
C ARG A 357 -16.34 10.29 13.13
N ALA A 358 -17.42 10.93 12.74
CA ALA A 358 -17.57 12.36 12.87
C ALA A 358 -18.99 12.75 13.25
N ILE A 359 -19.10 13.82 14.04
CA ILE A 359 -20.31 14.61 14.20
C ILE A 359 -20.08 15.92 13.49
N ASN A 360 -21.02 16.33 12.68
CA ASN A 360 -20.94 17.52 11.84
C ASN A 360 -22.09 18.46 12.14
N LEU A 361 -21.83 19.75 12.11
CA LEU A 361 -22.84 20.78 12.02
C LEU A 361 -22.55 21.59 10.76
N ARG A 362 -23.50 21.64 9.86
CA ARG A 362 -23.36 22.34 8.58
C ARG A 362 -24.38 23.46 8.45
N TRP A 363 -23.94 24.55 7.86
CA TRP A 363 -24.76 25.63 7.36
C TRP A 363 -24.55 25.74 5.86
N SER A 364 -25.62 25.89 5.09
CA SER A 364 -25.53 26.16 3.65
C SER A 364 -26.53 27.22 3.22
N LEU A 365 -26.15 27.97 2.21
CA LEU A 365 -27.01 28.90 1.48
C LEU A 365 -26.84 28.63 -0.01
N ASP A 366 -27.90 28.20 -0.65
CA ASP A 366 -27.93 27.83 -2.05
C ASP A 366 -28.95 28.63 -2.81
N HIS A 367 -28.51 29.29 -3.88
CA HIS A 367 -29.38 29.88 -4.88
C HIS A 367 -29.28 29.04 -6.15
N PHE A 368 -30.38 28.42 -6.56
CA PHE A 368 -30.32 27.43 -7.62
C PHE A 368 -31.55 27.42 -8.52
N THR A 369 -31.32 26.92 -9.73
CA THR A 369 -32.37 26.49 -10.65
C THR A 369 -32.14 25.03 -10.99
N GLN A 370 -33.13 24.20 -10.69
CA GLN A 370 -33.14 22.79 -11.07
C GLN A 370 -34.35 22.52 -11.96
N GLY A 371 -34.08 22.14 -13.23
CA GLY A 371 -35.16 22.07 -14.21
C GLY A 371 -35.84 23.43 -14.41
N ASN A 372 -37.12 23.52 -14.11
CA ASN A 372 -37.89 24.74 -14.18
C ASN A 372 -38.09 25.47 -12.83
N VAL A 373 -37.55 24.90 -11.74
CA VAL A 373 -37.74 25.43 -10.38
C VAL A 373 -36.54 26.24 -9.94
N THR A 374 -36.75 27.48 -9.53
CA THR A 374 -35.73 28.36 -8.95
C THR A 374 -36.06 28.65 -7.50
N ASN A 375 -35.10 28.38 -6.60
CA ASN A 375 -35.22 28.62 -5.16
C ASN A 375 -33.93 29.15 -4.56
N THR A 376 -34.07 29.74 -3.39
CA THR A 376 -32.96 30.04 -2.48
C THR A 376 -33.26 29.34 -1.17
N THR A 377 -32.36 28.46 -0.74
CA THR A 377 -32.55 27.61 0.45
C THR A 377 -31.40 27.80 1.42
N MET A 378 -31.73 28.12 2.66
CA MET A 378 -30.81 28.18 3.77
C MET A 378 -31.05 26.99 4.70
N LEU A 379 -29.99 26.27 5.03
CA LEU A 379 -30.06 25.07 5.84
C LEU A 379 -29.07 25.15 6.99
N ILE A 380 -29.52 24.67 8.15
CA ILE A 380 -28.68 24.32 9.28
C ILE A 380 -28.96 22.86 9.56
N TYR A 381 -27.97 21.98 9.40
CA TYR A 381 -28.20 20.57 9.51
C TYR A 381 -27.04 19.83 10.20
N PRO A 382 -27.29 19.32 11.43
CA PRO A 382 -26.41 18.37 12.07
C PRO A 382 -26.38 17.05 11.32
N GLY A 383 -25.29 16.32 11.45
CA GLY A 383 -25.14 15.00 10.86
C GLY A 383 -24.08 14.17 11.54
N VAL A 384 -24.11 12.89 11.24
CA VAL A 384 -23.10 11.92 11.67
C VAL A 384 -22.54 11.19 10.45
N SER A 385 -21.26 10.87 10.51
CA SER A 385 -20.63 10.11 9.43
C SER A 385 -19.64 9.09 9.98
N VAL A 386 -19.50 7.99 9.25
CA VAL A 386 -18.55 6.91 9.54
C VAL A 386 -17.88 6.50 8.24
N ASN A 387 -16.56 6.60 8.21
CA ASN A 387 -15.77 6.26 7.02
C ASN A 387 -14.67 5.28 7.35
N ARG A 388 -14.30 4.46 6.38
CA ARG A 388 -13.08 3.67 6.43
C ARG A 388 -12.56 3.47 5.01
N THR A 389 -11.26 3.68 4.80
CA THR A 389 -10.58 3.32 3.56
C THR A 389 -9.33 2.52 3.89
N ARG A 390 -9.18 1.38 3.27
CA ARG A 390 -8.01 0.52 3.39
C ARG A 390 -7.55 0.09 2.01
N SER A 391 -6.25 0.13 1.77
CA SER A 391 -5.71 -0.30 0.47
C SER A 391 -4.30 -0.86 0.61
N ARG A 392 -3.93 -1.72 -0.32
CA ARG A 392 -2.57 -2.26 -0.49
C ARG A 392 -2.24 -2.29 -1.97
N GLY A 393 -0.98 -2.00 -2.33
CA GLY A 393 -0.52 -2.05 -3.72
C GLY A 393 -0.37 -0.67 -4.39
N GLY A 394 -0.26 0.39 -3.60
CA GLY A 394 0.07 1.73 -4.11
C GLY A 394 -1.08 2.41 -4.86
N LEU A 395 -0.75 3.13 -5.93
CA LEU A 395 -1.71 3.95 -6.69
C LEU A 395 -2.78 3.13 -7.45
N MET A 396 -2.49 1.87 -7.77
CA MET A 396 -3.46 0.92 -8.31
C MET A 396 -3.58 -0.26 -7.34
N PRO A 397 -4.46 -0.17 -6.33
CA PRO A 397 -4.55 -1.16 -5.28
C PRO A 397 -4.86 -2.55 -5.80
N THR A 398 -4.12 -3.55 -5.32
CA THR A 398 -4.44 -4.97 -5.58
C THR A 398 -5.48 -5.49 -4.61
N TRP A 399 -5.57 -4.87 -3.45
CA TRP A 399 -6.56 -5.13 -2.41
C TRP A 399 -6.98 -3.82 -1.77
N GLY A 400 -8.26 -3.65 -1.56
CA GLY A 400 -8.77 -2.49 -0.84
C GLY A 400 -10.27 -2.52 -0.64
N ASP A 401 -10.71 -1.65 0.24
CA ASP A 401 -12.11 -1.31 0.44
C ASP A 401 -12.26 0.13 0.96
N SER A 402 -13.35 0.76 0.57
CA SER A 402 -13.76 2.08 1.06
C SER A 402 -15.24 2.03 1.40
N GLN A 403 -15.58 2.40 2.62
CA GLN A 403 -16.96 2.51 3.09
C GLN A 403 -17.20 3.93 3.60
N ARG A 404 -18.33 4.53 3.21
CA ARG A 404 -18.79 5.83 3.68
C ARG A 404 -20.27 5.77 3.97
N TYR A 405 -20.64 6.13 5.18
CA TYR A 405 -22.03 6.20 5.63
C TYR A 405 -22.28 7.54 6.29
N SER A 406 -23.37 8.20 5.96
CA SER A 406 -23.77 9.46 6.57
C SER A 406 -25.28 9.56 6.78
N LEU A 407 -25.65 10.27 7.82
CA LEU A 407 -27.00 10.71 8.10
C LEU A 407 -26.95 12.18 8.44
N ASP A 408 -27.68 13.00 7.72
CA ASP A 408 -27.84 14.43 7.95
C ASP A 408 -29.33 14.75 8.16
N VAL A 409 -29.63 15.62 9.12
CA VAL A 409 -31.00 16.00 9.46
C VAL A 409 -31.14 17.50 9.51
N SER A 410 -32.20 18.02 8.94
CA SER A 410 -32.59 19.44 8.97
C SER A 410 -34.00 19.59 9.52
N ASP A 411 -34.24 20.67 10.25
CA ASP A 411 -35.54 20.97 10.83
C ASP A 411 -35.76 22.49 10.87
N THR A 412 -36.96 22.90 10.51
CA THR A 412 -37.37 24.30 10.48
C THR A 412 -37.39 24.95 11.86
N THR A 413 -37.50 24.18 12.93
CA THR A 413 -37.53 24.71 14.30
C THR A 413 -36.22 25.37 14.72
N TRP A 414 -35.09 25.00 14.15
CA TRP A 414 -33.80 25.66 14.39
C TRP A 414 -33.32 26.60 13.27
N GLY A 415 -34.24 26.98 12.38
CA GLY A 415 -34.01 28.04 11.40
C GLY A 415 -33.68 27.59 9.99
N SER A 416 -33.77 26.30 9.68
CA SER A 416 -33.69 25.81 8.30
C SER A 416 -34.97 26.11 7.53
N ASP A 417 -34.85 26.27 6.21
CA ASP A 417 -36.01 26.53 5.34
C ASP A 417 -36.88 25.28 5.12
N ILE A 418 -36.34 24.11 5.28
CA ILE A 418 -37.05 22.83 5.11
C ILE A 418 -36.62 21.77 6.14
N ASP A 419 -37.53 20.83 6.36
CA ASP A 419 -37.24 19.61 7.12
C ASP A 419 -36.75 18.51 6.17
N PHE A 420 -35.67 17.86 6.50
CA PHE A 420 -35.22 16.66 5.79
C PHE A 420 -34.41 15.70 6.65
N ALA A 421 -34.36 14.46 6.22
CA ALA A 421 -33.36 13.49 6.61
C ALA A 421 -32.72 12.89 5.35
N VAL A 422 -31.40 12.92 5.27
CA VAL A 422 -30.63 12.36 4.16
C VAL A 422 -29.73 11.25 4.65
N VAL A 423 -29.89 10.06 4.10
CA VAL A 423 -29.03 8.91 4.35
C VAL A 423 -28.24 8.59 3.09
N GLN A 424 -26.94 8.41 3.22
CA GLN A 424 -26.07 8.00 2.12
C GLN A 424 -25.16 6.84 2.54
N ALA A 425 -24.98 5.89 1.63
CA ALA A 425 -24.04 4.78 1.79
C ALA A 425 -23.27 4.56 0.49
N GLN A 426 -21.96 4.56 0.57
CA GLN A 426 -21.06 4.30 -0.56
C GLN A 426 -20.07 3.22 -0.17
N ASN A 427 -19.89 2.24 -1.05
CA ASN A 427 -18.98 1.14 -0.85
C ASN A 427 -18.19 0.83 -2.12
N VAL A 428 -16.90 0.59 -1.97
CA VAL A 428 -16.01 0.11 -3.04
C VAL A 428 -15.19 -1.05 -2.49
N TRP A 429 -15.07 -2.12 -3.26
CA TRP A 429 -14.22 -3.27 -2.92
C TRP A 429 -13.33 -3.63 -4.10
N ILE A 430 -12.05 -3.89 -3.81
CA ILE A 430 -11.04 -4.32 -4.77
C ILE A 430 -10.40 -5.60 -4.25
N ARG A 431 -10.35 -6.64 -5.09
CA ARG A 431 -9.70 -7.92 -4.78
C ARG A 431 -8.97 -8.42 -6.02
N THR A 432 -7.71 -8.80 -5.86
CA THR A 432 -6.89 -9.39 -6.93
C THR A 432 -6.54 -10.82 -6.57
N LEU A 433 -6.78 -11.73 -7.50
CA LEU A 433 -6.47 -13.15 -7.39
C LEU A 433 -5.35 -13.50 -8.39
N ALA A 434 -4.40 -14.34 -7.93
CA ALA A 434 -3.27 -14.82 -8.74
C ALA A 434 -2.51 -13.69 -9.48
N ASP A 435 -2.45 -12.51 -8.89
CA ASP A 435 -1.78 -11.29 -9.39
C ASP A 435 -2.23 -10.81 -10.79
N LYS A 436 -3.20 -11.47 -11.39
CA LYS A 436 -3.69 -11.21 -12.76
C LYS A 436 -5.17 -10.92 -12.88
N HIS A 437 -5.97 -11.35 -11.92
CA HIS A 437 -7.42 -11.25 -11.96
C HIS A 437 -7.90 -10.26 -10.89
N ARG A 438 -8.26 -9.06 -11.30
CA ARG A 438 -8.68 -7.98 -10.41
C ARG A 438 -10.17 -7.72 -10.55
N PHE A 439 -10.87 -7.74 -9.43
CA PHE A 439 -12.31 -7.49 -9.31
C PHE A 439 -12.54 -6.19 -8.58
N VAL A 440 -13.39 -5.34 -9.13
CA VAL A 440 -13.84 -4.10 -8.53
C VAL A 440 -15.34 -4.10 -8.43
N ALA A 441 -15.88 -3.93 -7.23
CA ALA A 441 -17.30 -3.79 -6.98
C ALA A 441 -17.57 -2.43 -6.32
N ARG A 442 -18.61 -1.73 -6.79
CA ARG A 442 -19.06 -0.45 -6.23
C ARG A 442 -20.55 -0.50 -5.97
N GLY A 443 -20.99 0.16 -4.91
CA GLY A 443 -22.40 0.32 -4.59
C GLY A 443 -22.66 1.66 -3.92
N ASN A 444 -23.73 2.34 -4.36
CA ASN A 444 -24.16 3.60 -3.77
C ASN A 444 -25.65 3.54 -3.49
N LEU A 445 -26.03 3.95 -2.28
CA LEU A 445 -27.41 4.12 -1.86
C LEU A 445 -27.61 5.52 -1.33
N GLY A 446 -28.75 6.10 -1.63
CA GLY A 446 -29.15 7.42 -1.15
C GLY A 446 -30.65 7.49 -0.90
N TRP A 447 -31.04 8.19 0.15
CA TRP A 447 -32.44 8.40 0.51
C TRP A 447 -32.63 9.77 1.12
N ILE A 448 -33.54 10.56 0.58
CA ILE A 448 -34.01 11.83 1.14
C ILE A 448 -35.47 11.68 1.52
N GLU A 449 -35.78 12.01 2.74
CA GLU A 449 -37.14 12.27 3.22
C GLU A 449 -37.27 13.75 3.54
N THR A 450 -38.25 14.44 2.98
CA THR A 450 -38.41 15.90 3.13
C THR A 450 -39.86 16.31 3.01
N ASN A 451 -40.20 17.47 3.58
CA ASN A 451 -41.50 18.12 3.45
C ASN A 451 -41.63 18.97 2.17
N ASP A 452 -40.52 19.37 1.55
CA ASP A 452 -40.50 20.21 0.34
C ASP A 452 -39.26 19.91 -0.52
N PHE A 453 -39.41 18.97 -1.46
CA PHE A 453 -38.31 18.55 -2.33
C PHE A 453 -37.85 19.68 -3.28
N ASP A 454 -38.73 20.57 -3.70
CA ASP A 454 -38.38 21.67 -4.61
C ASP A 454 -37.39 22.66 -4.01
N LYS A 455 -37.32 22.73 -2.69
CA LYS A 455 -36.34 23.55 -1.96
C LYS A 455 -35.07 22.81 -1.58
N VAL A 456 -34.96 21.51 -1.83
CA VAL A 456 -33.71 20.76 -1.57
C VAL A 456 -32.65 21.23 -2.56
N PRO A 457 -31.49 21.71 -2.11
CA PRO A 457 -30.39 22.08 -3.00
C PRO A 457 -29.95 20.97 -3.92
N PRO A 458 -29.52 21.23 -5.15
CA PRO A 458 -29.11 20.22 -6.12
C PRO A 458 -27.99 19.29 -5.62
N ASP A 459 -27.06 19.80 -4.81
CA ASP A 459 -25.96 19.01 -4.25
C ASP A 459 -26.43 17.92 -3.27
N LEU A 460 -27.62 18.05 -2.69
CA LEU A 460 -28.22 17.04 -1.84
C LEU A 460 -29.14 16.07 -2.60
N ARG A 461 -29.59 16.43 -3.81
CA ARG A 461 -30.39 15.55 -4.66
C ARG A 461 -29.54 14.49 -5.31
N PHE A 462 -30.15 13.38 -5.68
CA PHE A 462 -29.45 12.28 -6.33
C PHE A 462 -29.63 12.28 -7.84
N PHE A 463 -28.50 12.01 -8.53
CA PHE A 463 -28.42 11.82 -9.97
C PHE A 463 -27.55 10.59 -10.24
N ALA A 464 -27.92 9.80 -11.22
CA ALA A 464 -27.10 8.69 -11.70
C ALA A 464 -26.54 8.99 -13.11
N GLY A 465 -25.64 8.13 -13.57
CA GLY A 465 -24.94 8.29 -14.85
C GLY A 465 -23.53 8.85 -14.70
N GLY A 466 -22.64 8.44 -15.59
CA GLY A 466 -21.25 8.84 -15.63
C GLY A 466 -20.28 7.74 -15.18
N ASP A 467 -19.00 8.07 -15.19
CA ASP A 467 -17.89 7.16 -15.02
C ASP A 467 -17.89 6.40 -13.67
N ARG A 468 -18.33 7.03 -12.59
CA ARG A 468 -18.39 6.42 -11.25
C ARG A 468 -19.79 6.02 -10.81
N SER A 469 -20.74 6.02 -11.72
CA SER A 469 -22.14 5.68 -11.48
C SER A 469 -22.59 4.59 -12.45
N ILE A 470 -23.30 4.93 -13.50
CA ILE A 470 -23.75 4.00 -14.54
C ILE A 470 -23.09 4.42 -15.85
N ARG A 471 -22.05 3.71 -16.28
CA ARG A 471 -21.37 3.96 -17.55
C ARG A 471 -22.27 3.55 -18.71
N GLY A 472 -22.21 4.30 -19.78
CA GLY A 472 -23.16 4.24 -20.90
C GLY A 472 -24.11 5.42 -20.93
N TYR A 473 -24.28 6.13 -19.82
CA TYR A 473 -25.07 7.32 -19.65
C TYR A 473 -24.23 8.56 -19.37
N LYS A 474 -24.73 9.72 -19.75
CA LYS A 474 -24.07 11.00 -19.48
C LYS A 474 -23.95 11.24 -17.97
N TYR A 475 -22.92 11.96 -17.58
CA TYR A 475 -22.69 12.35 -16.20
C TYR A 475 -23.88 13.10 -15.61
N LYS A 476 -24.40 12.60 -14.48
CA LYS A 476 -25.61 13.11 -13.82
C LYS A 476 -26.82 13.25 -14.76
N GLY A 477 -26.90 12.41 -15.77
CA GLY A 477 -27.95 12.46 -16.80
C GLY A 477 -29.18 11.63 -16.50
N ILE A 478 -29.21 10.89 -15.38
CA ILE A 478 -30.33 10.04 -14.98
C ILE A 478 -30.96 10.61 -13.70
N SER A 479 -32.18 11.04 -13.80
CA SER A 479 -33.09 11.37 -12.69
C SER A 479 -34.51 11.48 -13.22
N PRO A 480 -35.53 11.61 -12.36
CA PRO A 480 -36.85 12.05 -12.81
C PRO A 480 -36.77 13.35 -13.60
N ARG A 481 -37.75 13.57 -14.49
CA ARG A 481 -37.84 14.76 -15.33
C ARG A 481 -39.17 15.45 -15.08
N ASP A 482 -39.17 16.78 -15.27
CA ASP A 482 -40.39 17.59 -15.26
C ASP A 482 -41.16 17.46 -16.58
N ASP A 483 -42.28 18.18 -16.66
CA ASP A 483 -43.17 18.17 -17.84
C ASP A 483 -42.47 18.67 -19.11
N ASP A 484 -41.41 19.47 -18.99
CA ASP A 484 -40.60 19.96 -20.09
C ASP A 484 -39.40 19.06 -20.40
N GLY A 485 -39.32 17.88 -19.76
CA GLY A 485 -38.27 16.89 -19.96
C GLY A 485 -36.93 17.23 -19.31
N LYS A 486 -36.88 18.25 -18.43
CA LYS A 486 -35.66 18.62 -17.70
C LYS A 486 -35.44 17.77 -16.45
N LEU A 487 -34.19 17.49 -16.16
CA LEU A 487 -33.79 16.75 -14.98
C LEU A 487 -34.16 17.48 -13.69
N THR A 488 -34.80 16.80 -12.75
CA THR A 488 -35.22 17.37 -11.45
C THR A 488 -34.35 16.94 -10.30
N GLY A 489 -33.53 15.92 -10.49
CA GLY A 489 -32.91 15.20 -9.39
C GLY A 489 -33.88 14.24 -8.69
N ALA A 490 -33.38 13.31 -7.94
CA ALA A 490 -34.14 12.27 -7.27
C ALA A 490 -33.98 12.31 -5.75
N SER A 491 -34.98 11.82 -5.04
CA SER A 491 -34.92 11.61 -3.60
C SER A 491 -34.33 10.26 -3.20
N LYS A 492 -34.21 9.32 -4.15
CA LYS A 492 -33.71 7.97 -3.88
C LYS A 492 -32.72 7.55 -4.98
N LEU A 493 -31.65 6.88 -4.55
CA LEU A 493 -30.59 6.38 -5.42
C LEU A 493 -30.23 4.96 -5.03
N ALA A 494 -30.10 4.10 -6.02
CA ALA A 494 -29.45 2.80 -5.86
C ALA A 494 -28.65 2.52 -7.12
N THR A 495 -27.34 2.41 -7.03
CA THR A 495 -26.47 2.03 -8.15
C THR A 495 -25.45 0.99 -7.72
N GLY A 496 -25.14 0.07 -8.63
CA GLY A 496 -24.14 -0.96 -8.44
C GLY A 496 -23.28 -1.13 -9.68
N SER A 497 -22.03 -1.51 -9.50
CA SER A 497 -21.07 -1.75 -10.57
C SER A 497 -20.24 -2.98 -10.23
N LEU A 498 -20.05 -3.84 -11.21
CA LEU A 498 -19.11 -4.96 -11.17
C LEU A 498 -18.16 -4.84 -12.34
N GLU A 499 -16.87 -4.88 -12.06
CA GLU A 499 -15.82 -4.80 -13.06
C GLU A 499 -14.79 -5.91 -12.82
N TYR A 500 -14.47 -6.61 -13.89
CA TYR A 500 -13.40 -7.58 -13.94
C TYR A 500 -12.27 -7.05 -14.80
N GLN A 501 -11.03 -7.11 -14.28
CA GLN A 501 -9.82 -6.69 -14.97
C GLN A 501 -8.85 -7.86 -15.05
N TYR A 502 -8.22 -8.00 -16.21
CA TYR A 502 -7.19 -8.99 -16.45
C TYR A 502 -5.87 -8.31 -16.82
N ASN A 503 -4.77 -8.73 -16.19
CA ASN A 503 -3.43 -8.26 -16.53
C ASN A 503 -2.97 -8.89 -17.84
N VAL A 504 -2.98 -8.11 -18.91
CA VAL A 504 -2.59 -8.57 -20.25
C VAL A 504 -1.07 -8.65 -20.34
N THR A 505 -0.38 -7.59 -19.92
CA THR A 505 1.08 -7.53 -19.90
C THR A 505 1.58 -6.36 -19.02
N GLY A 506 2.48 -6.66 -18.08
CA GLY A 506 3.16 -5.67 -17.26
C GLY A 506 2.17 -4.67 -16.60
N LYS A 507 2.20 -3.43 -17.10
CA LYS A 507 1.37 -2.32 -16.57
C LYS A 507 0.00 -2.16 -17.24
N TRP A 508 -0.35 -3.04 -18.18
CA TRP A 508 -1.57 -2.96 -18.98
C TRP A 508 -2.59 -4.01 -18.58
N TRP A 509 -3.82 -3.54 -18.33
CA TRP A 509 -4.95 -4.36 -17.92
C TRP A 509 -6.12 -4.14 -18.86
N GLY A 510 -6.78 -5.20 -19.30
CA GLY A 510 -8.08 -5.16 -19.95
C GLY A 510 -9.19 -5.23 -18.91
N ALA A 511 -10.29 -4.53 -19.14
CA ALA A 511 -11.44 -4.50 -18.24
C ALA A 511 -12.74 -4.76 -18.99
N VAL A 512 -13.67 -5.44 -18.32
CA VAL A 512 -15.08 -5.57 -18.72
C VAL A 512 -15.95 -5.25 -17.51
N PHE A 513 -17.07 -4.60 -17.72
CA PHE A 513 -17.92 -4.16 -16.63
C PHE A 513 -19.40 -4.11 -16.99
N VAL A 514 -20.21 -4.15 -15.95
CA VAL A 514 -21.64 -3.88 -15.98
C VAL A 514 -22.00 -2.99 -14.80
N ASP A 515 -22.73 -1.94 -15.08
CA ASP A 515 -23.26 -1.00 -14.10
C ASP A 515 -24.77 -0.95 -14.22
N SER A 516 -25.47 -0.94 -13.08
CA SER A 516 -26.93 -0.87 -13.09
C SER A 516 -27.45 -0.10 -11.89
N GLY A 517 -28.57 0.57 -12.05
CA GLY A 517 -29.19 1.30 -10.97
C GLY A 517 -30.27 2.26 -11.43
N GLU A 518 -30.72 3.06 -10.48
CA GLU A 518 -31.78 4.05 -10.71
C GLU A 518 -31.65 5.24 -9.77
N ALA A 519 -32.16 6.37 -10.20
CA ALA A 519 -32.40 7.55 -9.39
C ALA A 519 -33.87 7.94 -9.57
N VAL A 520 -34.69 7.75 -8.54
CA VAL A 520 -36.15 7.85 -8.59
C VAL A 520 -36.72 8.55 -7.37
N ASN A 521 -37.94 9.04 -7.46
CA ASN A 521 -38.67 9.58 -6.30
C ASN A 521 -39.55 8.52 -5.64
N ASP A 522 -40.06 7.56 -6.41
CA ASP A 522 -40.91 6.46 -5.93
C ASP A 522 -40.30 5.10 -6.31
N ILE A 523 -39.98 4.30 -5.30
CA ILE A 523 -39.43 2.95 -5.50
C ILE A 523 -40.41 1.97 -6.16
N LYS A 524 -41.69 2.29 -6.22
CA LYS A 524 -42.69 1.47 -6.94
C LYS A 524 -42.66 1.72 -8.45
N GLN A 525 -42.08 2.82 -8.88
CA GLN A 525 -41.89 3.18 -10.28
C GLN A 525 -40.42 2.96 -10.65
N THR A 526 -39.99 1.71 -10.67
CA THR A 526 -38.61 1.37 -11.02
C THR A 526 -38.32 1.72 -12.49
N ASP A 527 -37.24 2.45 -12.70
CA ASP A 527 -36.67 2.75 -14.01
C ASP A 527 -35.19 2.36 -14.03
N LEU A 528 -34.97 1.05 -14.01
CA LEU A 528 -33.62 0.48 -13.91
C LEU A 528 -32.85 0.74 -15.20
N LYS A 529 -31.80 1.49 -15.11
CA LYS A 529 -30.85 1.77 -16.19
C LYS A 529 -29.62 0.86 -16.04
N THR A 530 -29.23 0.23 -17.14
CA THR A 530 -28.08 -0.67 -17.16
C THR A 530 -27.14 -0.26 -18.29
N GLY A 531 -25.86 -0.18 -17.99
CA GLY A 531 -24.82 0.02 -18.98
C GLY A 531 -23.75 -1.06 -18.87
N ALA A 532 -23.19 -1.44 -19.99
CA ALA A 532 -22.07 -2.38 -20.02
C ALA A 532 -21.01 -1.91 -21.01
N GLY A 533 -19.80 -2.35 -20.78
CA GLY A 533 -18.70 -1.96 -21.63
C GLY A 533 -17.41 -2.71 -21.33
N PHE A 534 -16.40 -2.24 -22.00
CA PHE A 534 -15.02 -2.71 -21.83
C PHE A 534 -14.05 -1.55 -21.86
N GLY A 535 -12.86 -1.77 -21.39
CA GLY A 535 -11.85 -0.71 -21.34
C GLY A 535 -10.45 -1.22 -21.07
N VAL A 536 -9.55 -0.27 -20.98
CA VAL A 536 -8.13 -0.49 -20.70
C VAL A 536 -7.72 0.32 -19.48
N ARG A 537 -6.85 -0.28 -18.67
CA ARG A 537 -6.21 0.36 -17.53
C ARG A 537 -4.70 0.34 -17.74
N TRP A 538 -4.08 1.49 -17.62
CA TRP A 538 -2.64 1.63 -17.68
C TRP A 538 -2.10 2.16 -16.36
N GLN A 539 -1.24 1.37 -15.73
CA GLN A 539 -0.57 1.75 -14.49
C GLN A 539 0.58 2.72 -14.81
N SER A 540 0.25 4.00 -14.92
CA SER A 540 1.24 5.04 -15.21
C SER A 540 2.03 5.43 -13.95
N PRO A 541 3.19 6.09 -14.09
CA PRO A 541 3.97 6.59 -12.96
C PRO A 541 3.23 7.61 -12.07
N VAL A 542 2.22 8.27 -12.60
CA VAL A 542 1.44 9.33 -11.92
C VAL A 542 0.04 8.85 -11.48
N GLY A 543 -0.25 7.55 -11.65
CA GLY A 543 -1.51 6.92 -11.28
C GLY A 543 -2.17 6.15 -12.42
N PRO A 544 -3.22 5.38 -12.14
CA PRO A 544 -3.92 4.63 -13.17
C PRO A 544 -4.65 5.55 -14.15
N VAL A 545 -4.42 5.30 -15.42
CA VAL A 545 -5.17 5.88 -16.52
C VAL A 545 -6.17 4.86 -17.01
N LYS A 546 -7.43 5.24 -17.17
CA LYS A 546 -8.46 4.38 -17.70
C LYS A 546 -9.11 4.96 -18.95
N LEU A 547 -9.42 4.07 -19.87
CA LEU A 547 -10.18 4.35 -21.09
C LEU A 547 -11.31 3.33 -21.17
N ASP A 548 -12.54 3.77 -21.16
CA ASP A 548 -13.72 2.91 -21.22
C ASP A 548 -14.61 3.26 -22.40
N ILE A 549 -15.22 2.24 -22.98
CA ILE A 549 -16.29 2.36 -23.95
C ILE A 549 -17.49 1.61 -23.38
N ALA A 550 -18.60 2.29 -23.26
CA ALA A 550 -19.83 1.76 -22.70
C ALA A 550 -21.07 2.18 -23.46
N ARG A 551 -22.09 1.37 -23.40
CA ARG A 551 -23.41 1.69 -23.96
C ARG A 551 -24.52 1.23 -23.02
N PRO A 552 -25.69 1.88 -23.08
CA PRO A 552 -26.90 1.40 -22.43
C PRO A 552 -27.32 0.03 -22.94
N ILE A 553 -27.92 -0.76 -22.07
CA ILE A 553 -28.48 -2.08 -22.42
C ILE A 553 -29.95 -2.09 -22.06
N GLY A 554 -30.81 -2.47 -23.04
CA GLY A 554 -32.25 -2.54 -22.82
C GLY A 554 -32.96 -1.20 -22.72
N ASP A 555 -32.29 -0.13 -23.14
CA ASP A 555 -32.84 1.23 -23.16
C ASP A 555 -32.98 1.69 -24.62
N ASP A 556 -34.22 1.82 -25.08
CA ASP A 556 -34.51 2.20 -26.47
C ASP A 556 -34.38 3.71 -26.72
N GLU A 557 -34.43 4.51 -25.66
CA GLU A 557 -34.31 5.98 -25.74
C GLU A 557 -32.84 6.42 -25.77
N HIS A 558 -31.94 5.65 -25.17
CA HIS A 558 -30.51 5.94 -25.08
C HIS A 558 -29.71 4.81 -25.75
N ARG A 559 -29.26 5.02 -26.97
CA ARG A 559 -28.48 4.03 -27.74
C ARG A 559 -27.05 4.44 -28.00
N ASP A 560 -26.66 5.63 -27.59
CA ASP A 560 -25.36 6.21 -27.89
C ASP A 560 -24.25 5.52 -27.09
N VAL A 561 -23.12 5.32 -27.75
CA VAL A 561 -21.89 4.85 -27.11
C VAL A 561 -21.26 6.03 -26.38
N GLN A 562 -20.89 5.81 -25.12
CA GLN A 562 -20.17 6.77 -24.29
C GLN A 562 -18.71 6.34 -24.15
N PHE A 563 -17.82 7.34 -24.18
CA PHE A 563 -16.39 7.17 -23.96
C PHE A 563 -16.02 7.83 -22.63
N TYR A 564 -15.24 7.14 -21.83
CA TYR A 564 -14.76 7.67 -20.56
C TYR A 564 -13.24 7.61 -20.51
N ILE A 565 -12.63 8.72 -20.14
CA ILE A 565 -11.21 8.86 -19.87
C ILE A 565 -11.08 9.33 -18.43
N GLY A 566 -10.28 8.66 -17.65
CA GLY A 566 -10.04 9.01 -16.24
C GLY A 566 -8.59 8.84 -15.86
N LEU A 567 -8.13 9.69 -14.97
CA LEU A 567 -6.81 9.63 -14.32
C LEU A 567 -7.03 9.71 -12.83
N GLY A 568 -6.45 8.80 -12.07
CA GLY A 568 -6.44 8.84 -10.62
C GLY A 568 -6.83 7.52 -9.95
N PRO A 569 -6.71 7.44 -8.62
CA PRO A 569 -6.98 6.23 -7.85
C PRO A 569 -8.48 5.85 -7.87
N GLU A 570 -8.75 4.58 -7.67
CA GLU A 570 -10.10 4.02 -7.64
C GLU A 570 -10.76 4.05 -6.24
N LEU A 571 -9.98 4.27 -5.17
CA LEU A 571 -10.40 4.38 -3.78
C LEU A 571 -10.26 5.81 -3.25
#